data_8253e90494ffbeafa05d1b8c842ff669
#
_entry.id   8253e90494ffbeafa05d1b8c842ff669
#
_cell.length_a   1.000
_cell.length_b   1.000
_cell.length_c   1.000
_cell.angle_alpha   90.00
_cell.angle_beta   90.00
_cell.angle_gamma   90.00
#
_symmetry.space_group_name_H-M   'P 1'
#
loop_
_entity.id
_entity.type
_entity.pdbx_description
1 polymer ?
#
loop_
_entity_poly.entity_id
_entity_poly.type
_entity_poly.pdbx_seq_one_letter_code
_entity_poly.pdbx_strand_id
1 'polypeptide(L)'
;MDFSFTDEQKQLADAVRRFIDKDYGFEARNKIVYSPEGVSQSAWDSIAELGLTALPVPEAQGGFDGRAMDLLVVMQELGRGLVVEPYQATVLSAQALKLAGGQDALLEEVAGGAVKLAIAFGEPQSRYELFNVTTRATQQGGGWALTGAKAVVVHGAQADKLIVSARTGGEARDTAGLSLFVVDRDAAGVTVKDYRTIDNLHAADIRFDNAPATLLGKAGEAWETIDAVADLGCVMLCAEAVGLIDALNAATLDYTKTRQQFGVPIARFQALQHRMVDMFIHAEQARSITYLAAAHFEDGDVEARRRYVSAAKARVGQAARDVGQEAVQLHGGMGVTNELPAAHMFKRLTMINTTLGDVDHHLARFASLPGFQRAA
;
A
#
# COMPACT_ATOMS: atom_id res chain seq x y z
N MET A 1 12.81 -22.87 -6.94
CA MET A 1 11.95 -21.76 -7.32
C MET A 1 12.86 -20.73 -7.98
N ASP A 2 12.58 -20.30 -9.20
CA ASP A 2 13.32 -19.24 -9.86
C ASP A 2 12.63 -17.92 -9.52
N PHE A 3 13.35 -16.98 -8.91
CA PHE A 3 12.88 -15.65 -8.56
C PHE A 3 13.34 -14.57 -9.55
N SER A 4 13.87 -14.98 -10.73
CA SER A 4 14.21 -14.03 -11.77
C SER A 4 12.94 -13.46 -12.41
N PHE A 5 12.94 -12.15 -12.62
CA PHE A 5 11.84 -11.49 -13.34
C PHE A 5 11.82 -11.90 -14.81
N THR A 6 10.61 -12.05 -15.35
CA THR A 6 10.41 -12.24 -16.79
C THR A 6 10.87 -11.01 -17.57
N ASP A 7 11.01 -11.14 -18.88
CA ASP A 7 11.41 -10.00 -19.71
C ASP A 7 10.32 -8.92 -19.75
N GLU A 8 9.04 -9.31 -19.68
CA GLU A 8 7.90 -8.39 -19.56
C GLU A 8 7.96 -7.61 -18.23
N GLN A 9 8.23 -8.29 -17.11
CA GLN A 9 8.37 -7.65 -15.80
C GLN A 9 9.55 -6.66 -15.77
N LYS A 10 10.69 -7.00 -16.39
CA LYS A 10 11.83 -6.08 -16.53
C LYS A 10 11.50 -4.87 -17.39
N GLN A 11 10.79 -5.06 -18.51
CA GLN A 11 10.34 -3.97 -19.38
C GLN A 11 9.36 -3.04 -18.64
N LEU A 12 8.45 -3.62 -17.84
CA LEU A 12 7.52 -2.87 -17.00
C LEU A 12 8.27 -2.02 -15.96
N ALA A 13 9.22 -2.62 -15.23
CA ALA A 13 10.08 -1.90 -14.28
C ALA A 13 10.82 -0.74 -14.96
N ASP A 14 11.43 -0.99 -16.13
CA ASP A 14 12.17 0.03 -16.88
C ASP A 14 11.27 1.15 -17.38
N ALA A 15 10.01 0.86 -17.75
CA ALA A 15 9.04 1.87 -18.15
C ALA A 15 8.66 2.79 -16.99
N VAL A 16 8.34 2.20 -15.82
CA VAL A 16 8.03 2.96 -14.60
C VAL A 16 9.25 3.77 -14.14
N ARG A 17 10.43 3.19 -14.17
CA ARG A 17 11.68 3.87 -13.82
C ARG A 17 11.93 5.09 -14.70
N ARG A 18 11.77 4.98 -16.04
CA ARG A 18 11.91 6.11 -16.95
C ARG A 18 10.92 7.22 -16.67
N PHE A 19 9.65 6.90 -16.36
CA PHE A 19 8.66 7.89 -15.94
C PHE A 19 9.14 8.64 -14.69
N ILE A 20 9.56 7.92 -13.66
CA ILE A 20 10.01 8.53 -12.41
C ILE A 20 11.24 9.43 -12.64
N ASP A 21 12.23 8.93 -13.35
CA ASP A 21 13.49 9.67 -13.55
C ASP A 21 13.30 10.93 -14.41
N LYS A 22 12.36 10.90 -15.37
CA LYS A 22 12.10 12.01 -16.27
C LYS A 22 11.10 13.02 -15.71
N ASP A 23 9.97 12.53 -15.20
CA ASP A 23 8.79 13.36 -14.95
C ASP A 23 8.43 13.47 -13.46
N TYR A 24 8.97 12.58 -12.59
CA TYR A 24 8.61 12.49 -11.18
C TYR A 24 9.82 12.62 -10.22
N GLY A 25 10.85 13.36 -10.64
CA GLY A 25 12.02 13.61 -9.77
C GLY A 25 11.63 14.32 -8.46
N PHE A 26 12.51 14.30 -7.47
CA PHE A 26 12.24 14.76 -6.11
C PHE A 26 11.67 16.19 -6.04
N GLU A 27 12.16 17.12 -6.87
CA GLU A 27 11.64 18.50 -6.91
C GLU A 27 10.21 18.56 -7.49
N ALA A 28 9.92 17.77 -8.54
CA ALA A 28 8.58 17.67 -9.13
C ALA A 28 7.61 17.06 -8.10
N ARG A 29 8.01 15.96 -7.46
CA ARG A 29 7.26 15.35 -6.36
C ARG A 29 6.95 16.35 -5.23
N ASN A 30 7.93 17.14 -4.80
CA ASN A 30 7.70 18.12 -3.74
C ASN A 30 6.67 19.19 -4.12
N LYS A 31 6.62 19.60 -5.39
CA LYS A 31 5.56 20.50 -5.88
C LYS A 31 4.19 19.85 -5.77
N ILE A 32 4.07 18.57 -6.11
CA ILE A 32 2.83 17.79 -5.99
C ILE A 32 2.39 17.71 -4.53
N VAL A 33 3.27 17.24 -3.65
CA VAL A 33 3.02 17.04 -2.22
C VAL A 33 2.54 18.30 -1.50
N TYR A 34 3.06 19.46 -1.91
CA TYR A 34 2.70 20.74 -1.31
C TYR A 34 1.61 21.51 -2.10
N SER A 35 1.04 20.90 -3.14
CA SER A 35 -0.17 21.42 -3.79
C SER A 35 -1.40 21.22 -2.89
N PRO A 36 -2.49 21.95 -3.11
CA PRO A 36 -3.73 21.78 -2.36
C PRO A 36 -4.33 20.37 -2.52
N GLU A 37 -4.17 19.76 -3.68
CA GLU A 37 -4.69 18.44 -4.03
C GLU A 37 -3.84 17.31 -3.45
N GLY A 38 -2.55 17.56 -3.25
CA GLY A 38 -1.57 16.58 -2.78
C GLY A 38 -1.28 15.42 -3.75
N VAL A 39 -1.85 15.48 -4.96
CA VAL A 39 -1.67 14.53 -6.07
C VAL A 39 -1.65 15.30 -7.40
N SER A 40 -1.13 14.68 -8.45
CA SER A 40 -1.05 15.29 -9.79
C SER A 40 -1.88 14.52 -10.80
N GLN A 41 -2.82 15.20 -11.46
CA GLN A 41 -3.60 14.59 -12.54
C GLN A 41 -2.70 14.16 -13.71
N SER A 42 -1.71 14.97 -14.09
CA SER A 42 -0.78 14.59 -15.16
C SER A 42 0.07 13.39 -14.82
N ALA A 43 0.48 13.20 -13.55
CA ALA A 43 1.17 12.00 -13.12
C ALA A 43 0.25 10.78 -13.13
N TRP A 44 -1.01 10.95 -12.73
CA TRP A 44 -2.03 9.90 -12.83
C TRP A 44 -2.29 9.48 -14.28
N ASP A 45 -2.42 10.45 -15.20
CA ASP A 45 -2.60 10.19 -16.63
C ASP A 45 -1.41 9.40 -17.19
N SER A 46 -0.17 9.75 -16.80
CA SER A 46 1.03 9.00 -17.19
C SER A 46 1.04 7.57 -16.63
N ILE A 47 0.57 7.35 -15.39
CA ILE A 47 0.40 6.03 -14.79
C ILE A 47 -0.61 5.20 -15.60
N ALA A 48 -1.72 5.81 -16.03
CA ALA A 48 -2.73 5.16 -16.86
C ALA A 48 -2.20 4.86 -18.28
N GLU A 49 -1.51 5.80 -18.92
CA GLU A 49 -0.88 5.64 -20.24
C GLU A 49 0.16 4.52 -20.26
N LEU A 50 0.86 4.29 -19.15
CA LEU A 50 1.78 3.16 -18.98
C LEU A 50 1.03 1.81 -18.77
N GLY A 51 -0.30 1.81 -18.72
CA GLY A 51 -1.12 0.64 -18.49
C GLY A 51 -1.13 0.13 -17.04
N LEU A 52 -0.60 0.91 -16.09
CA LEU A 52 -0.48 0.45 -14.70
C LEU A 52 -1.85 0.29 -14.01
N THR A 53 -2.83 1.12 -14.37
CA THR A 53 -4.21 1.00 -13.86
C THR A 53 -4.93 -0.22 -14.43
N ALA A 54 -4.61 -0.62 -15.64
CA ALA A 54 -5.12 -1.83 -16.30
C ALA A 54 -4.46 -3.12 -15.78
N LEU A 55 -3.26 -3.02 -15.19
CA LEU A 55 -2.47 -4.18 -14.78
C LEU A 55 -3.24 -5.19 -13.91
N PRO A 56 -3.93 -4.79 -12.80
CA PRO A 56 -4.65 -5.74 -11.93
C PRO A 56 -6.01 -6.18 -12.47
N VAL A 57 -6.52 -5.50 -13.51
CA VAL A 57 -7.88 -5.72 -14.03
C VAL A 57 -7.90 -6.93 -14.96
N PRO A 58 -8.97 -7.76 -14.94
CA PRO A 58 -9.09 -8.89 -15.83
C PRO A 58 -9.15 -8.47 -17.32
N GLU A 59 -8.66 -9.33 -18.21
CA GLU A 59 -8.67 -9.09 -19.67
C GLU A 59 -10.08 -8.79 -20.21
N ALA A 60 -11.10 -9.47 -19.67
CA ALA A 60 -12.49 -9.26 -20.05
C ALA A 60 -13.01 -7.84 -19.81
N GLN A 61 -12.41 -7.09 -18.89
CA GLN A 61 -12.68 -5.69 -18.57
C GLN A 61 -11.57 -4.74 -19.07
N GLY A 62 -10.80 -5.17 -20.07
CA GLY A 62 -9.75 -4.36 -20.71
C GLY A 62 -8.44 -4.26 -19.95
N GLY A 63 -8.20 -5.14 -18.99
CA GLY A 63 -6.95 -5.22 -18.21
C GLY A 63 -5.95 -6.25 -18.71
N PHE A 64 -4.95 -6.56 -17.88
CA PHE A 64 -3.86 -7.49 -18.21
C PHE A 64 -3.79 -8.72 -17.29
N ASP A 65 -4.75 -8.93 -16.39
CA ASP A 65 -4.74 -10.01 -15.39
C ASP A 65 -3.44 -10.11 -14.60
N GLY A 66 -2.77 -8.98 -14.37
CA GLY A 66 -1.50 -8.91 -13.66
C GLY A 66 -1.60 -9.50 -12.25
N ARG A 67 -0.55 -10.25 -11.90
CA ARG A 67 -0.44 -10.99 -10.64
C ARG A 67 0.32 -10.19 -9.58
N ALA A 68 0.37 -10.70 -8.37
CA ALA A 68 1.08 -10.04 -7.26
C ALA A 68 2.57 -9.77 -7.58
N MET A 69 3.23 -10.63 -8.38
CA MET A 69 4.61 -10.40 -8.83
C MET A 69 4.73 -9.21 -9.79
N ASP A 70 3.75 -8.98 -10.66
CA ASP A 70 3.75 -7.84 -11.58
C ASP A 70 3.52 -6.53 -10.81
N LEU A 71 2.58 -6.56 -9.86
CA LEU A 71 2.34 -5.44 -8.94
C LEU A 71 3.55 -5.14 -8.06
N LEU A 72 4.27 -6.17 -7.59
CA LEU A 72 5.51 -6.02 -6.82
C LEU A 72 6.54 -5.21 -7.60
N VAL A 73 6.76 -5.55 -8.86
CA VAL A 73 7.74 -4.86 -9.73
C VAL A 73 7.39 -3.37 -9.88
N VAL A 74 6.11 -3.07 -10.12
CA VAL A 74 5.63 -1.68 -10.21
C VAL A 74 5.82 -0.96 -8.88
N MET A 75 5.40 -1.56 -7.76
CA MET A 75 5.47 -0.93 -6.44
C MET A 75 6.91 -0.66 -5.98
N GLN A 76 7.89 -1.50 -6.36
CA GLN A 76 9.29 -1.20 -6.07
C GLN A 76 9.76 0.09 -6.74
N GLU A 77 9.43 0.30 -8.01
CA GLU A 77 9.82 1.52 -8.71
C GLU A 77 9.04 2.74 -8.21
N LEU A 78 7.73 2.62 -7.96
CA LEU A 78 6.93 3.70 -7.36
C LEU A 78 7.47 4.10 -5.98
N GLY A 79 7.88 3.11 -5.16
CA GLY A 79 8.54 3.33 -3.88
C GLY A 79 9.86 4.08 -4.03
N ARG A 80 10.73 3.65 -4.96
CA ARG A 80 12.00 4.33 -5.28
C ARG A 80 11.78 5.82 -5.58
N GLY A 81 10.68 6.15 -6.29
CA GLY A 81 10.31 7.52 -6.65
C GLY A 81 9.52 8.27 -5.58
N LEU A 82 9.16 7.64 -4.45
CA LEU A 82 8.26 8.25 -3.45
C LEU A 82 6.94 8.75 -4.06
N VAL A 83 6.36 7.99 -5.00
CA VAL A 83 5.13 8.37 -5.71
C VAL A 83 3.97 8.49 -4.73
N VAL A 84 3.18 9.56 -4.84
CA VAL A 84 2.07 9.89 -3.92
C VAL A 84 0.69 9.77 -4.56
N GLU A 85 0.59 9.40 -5.82
CA GLU A 85 -0.66 9.17 -6.52
C GLU A 85 -1.42 7.95 -5.94
N PRO A 86 -2.77 7.90 -6.05
CA PRO A 86 -3.62 6.90 -5.43
C PRO A 86 -3.57 5.52 -6.12
N TYR A 87 -2.39 5.12 -6.61
CA TYR A 87 -2.23 3.87 -7.36
C TYR A 87 -2.56 2.64 -6.50
N GLN A 88 -1.89 2.49 -5.35
CA GLN A 88 -2.12 1.35 -4.46
C GLN A 88 -3.58 1.28 -4.00
N ALA A 89 -4.18 2.41 -3.62
CA ALA A 89 -5.57 2.46 -3.17
C ALA A 89 -6.54 2.00 -4.26
N THR A 90 -6.30 2.42 -5.51
CA THR A 90 -7.10 2.02 -6.67
C THR A 90 -6.92 0.53 -7.01
N VAL A 91 -5.68 0.02 -7.00
CA VAL A 91 -5.39 -1.42 -7.22
C VAL A 91 -6.08 -2.30 -6.18
N LEU A 92 -6.02 -1.94 -4.90
CA LEU A 92 -6.69 -2.71 -3.84
C LEU A 92 -8.22 -2.68 -3.98
N SER A 93 -8.75 -1.55 -4.43
CA SER A 93 -10.18 -1.43 -4.74
C SER A 93 -10.57 -2.28 -5.94
N ALA A 94 -9.77 -2.29 -7.02
CA ALA A 94 -9.96 -3.16 -8.17
C ALA A 94 -9.94 -4.65 -7.78
N GLN A 95 -9.03 -5.04 -6.89
CA GLN A 95 -8.99 -6.41 -6.36
C GLN A 95 -10.27 -6.77 -5.59
N ALA A 96 -10.82 -5.84 -4.79
CA ALA A 96 -12.10 -6.06 -4.11
C ALA A 96 -13.25 -6.23 -5.11
N LEU A 97 -13.31 -5.41 -6.18
CA LEU A 97 -14.28 -5.53 -7.26
C LEU A 97 -14.15 -6.87 -8.00
N LYS A 98 -12.91 -7.26 -8.37
CA LYS A 98 -12.60 -8.54 -9.03
C LYS A 98 -13.08 -9.74 -8.21
N LEU A 99 -12.76 -9.77 -6.91
CA LEU A 99 -13.11 -10.89 -6.04
C LEU A 99 -14.60 -10.98 -5.72
N ALA A 100 -15.28 -9.85 -5.57
CA ALA A 100 -16.69 -9.82 -5.26
C ALA A 100 -17.61 -9.95 -6.50
N GLY A 101 -17.13 -9.50 -7.66
CA GLY A 101 -17.86 -9.54 -8.95
C GLY A 101 -18.99 -8.53 -9.08
N GLY A 102 -19.59 -8.47 -10.25
CA GLY A 102 -20.81 -7.70 -10.53
C GLY A 102 -20.60 -6.18 -10.71
N GLN A 103 -19.37 -5.73 -10.96
CA GLN A 103 -19.02 -4.33 -11.19
C GLN A 103 -18.08 -4.17 -12.42
N ASP A 104 -18.40 -4.85 -13.51
CA ASP A 104 -17.55 -4.91 -14.70
C ASP A 104 -17.29 -3.53 -15.31
N ALA A 105 -18.33 -2.68 -15.41
CA ALA A 105 -18.18 -1.32 -15.90
C ALA A 105 -17.21 -0.47 -15.06
N LEU A 106 -17.24 -0.62 -13.73
CA LEU A 106 -16.31 0.10 -12.85
C LEU A 106 -14.87 -0.42 -13.00
N LEU A 107 -14.68 -1.72 -13.25
CA LEU A 107 -13.37 -2.28 -13.56
C LEU A 107 -12.83 -1.76 -14.90
N GLU A 108 -13.69 -1.58 -15.93
CA GLU A 108 -13.31 -0.94 -17.19
C GLU A 108 -12.88 0.51 -17.00
N GLU A 109 -13.60 1.28 -16.16
CA GLU A 109 -13.22 2.65 -15.80
C GLU A 109 -11.84 2.70 -15.07
N VAL A 110 -11.57 1.73 -14.19
CA VAL A 110 -10.26 1.60 -13.52
C VAL A 110 -9.17 1.28 -14.53
N ALA A 111 -9.41 0.32 -15.45
CA ALA A 111 -8.44 -0.06 -16.47
C ALA A 111 -8.05 1.14 -17.34
N GLY A 112 -9.03 1.96 -17.73
CA GLY A 112 -8.81 3.20 -18.47
C GLY A 112 -8.19 4.36 -17.67
N GLY A 113 -7.98 4.21 -16.36
CA GLY A 113 -7.51 5.30 -15.50
C GLY A 113 -8.53 6.42 -15.26
N ALA A 114 -9.78 6.23 -15.70
CA ALA A 114 -10.84 7.24 -15.64
C ALA A 114 -11.35 7.49 -14.21
N VAL A 115 -11.16 6.54 -13.30
CA VAL A 115 -11.64 6.60 -11.92
C VAL A 115 -10.53 6.26 -10.93
N LYS A 116 -10.49 7.00 -9.83
CA LYS A 116 -9.63 6.72 -8.68
C LYS A 116 -10.48 6.14 -7.56
N LEU A 117 -10.02 5.07 -6.95
CA LEU A 117 -10.76 4.38 -5.90
C LEU A 117 -9.95 4.33 -4.59
N ALA A 118 -10.65 4.24 -3.46
CA ALA A 118 -10.01 4.00 -2.16
C ALA A 118 -10.77 2.96 -1.34
N ILE A 119 -10.03 2.12 -0.59
CA ILE A 119 -10.60 1.17 0.37
C ILE A 119 -10.84 1.86 1.71
N ALA A 120 -12.03 1.73 2.25
CA ALA A 120 -12.46 2.27 3.54
C ALA A 120 -12.86 1.13 4.48
N PHE A 121 -11.85 0.41 5.02
CA PHE A 121 -12.05 -0.75 5.89
C PHE A 121 -11.86 -0.41 7.37
N GLY A 122 -10.84 0.40 7.71
CA GLY A 122 -10.50 0.74 9.09
C GLY A 122 -11.53 1.66 9.75
N GLU A 123 -11.77 1.44 11.05
CA GLU A 123 -12.60 2.29 11.90
C GLU A 123 -11.82 2.75 13.13
N PRO A 124 -12.22 3.82 13.84
CA PRO A 124 -11.46 4.35 14.98
C PRO A 124 -11.14 3.31 16.07
N GLN A 125 -12.03 2.32 16.29
CA GLN A 125 -11.84 1.27 17.29
C GLN A 125 -11.14 0.02 16.75
N SER A 126 -11.04 -0.15 15.41
CA SER A 126 -10.61 -1.41 14.81
C SER A 126 -9.10 -1.66 14.92
N ARG A 127 -8.29 -0.60 14.98
CA ARG A 127 -6.84 -0.69 14.85
C ARG A 127 -6.47 -1.57 13.63
N TYR A 128 -5.97 -2.78 13.84
CA TYR A 128 -5.60 -3.72 12.76
C TYR A 128 -6.61 -4.85 12.55
N GLU A 129 -7.68 -4.91 13.36
CA GLU A 129 -8.73 -5.93 13.26
C GLU A 129 -9.81 -5.47 12.27
N LEU A 130 -9.61 -5.71 10.98
CA LEU A 130 -10.51 -5.25 9.91
C LEU A 130 -11.93 -5.87 9.98
N PHE A 131 -12.12 -6.93 10.77
CA PHE A 131 -13.44 -7.49 11.09
C PHE A 131 -14.18 -6.73 12.20
N ASN A 132 -13.50 -5.90 12.98
CA ASN A 132 -14.09 -5.09 14.04
C ASN A 132 -14.76 -3.84 13.43
N VAL A 133 -15.98 -4.04 12.91
CA VAL A 133 -16.72 -3.03 12.14
C VAL A 133 -18.05 -2.70 12.87
N THR A 134 -18.28 -1.41 13.09
CA THR A 134 -19.52 -0.85 13.68
C THR A 134 -20.36 -0.09 12.67
N THR A 135 -19.80 0.33 11.53
CA THR A 135 -20.54 0.90 10.41
C THR A 135 -21.60 -0.09 9.93
N ARG A 136 -22.85 0.35 9.84
CA ARG A 136 -24.01 -0.48 9.49
C ARG A 136 -24.55 -0.12 8.12
N ALA A 137 -25.01 -1.14 7.40
CA ALA A 137 -25.77 -1.03 6.18
C ALA A 137 -27.21 -1.45 6.43
N THR A 138 -28.14 -0.62 6.02
CA THR A 138 -29.59 -0.91 6.10
C THR A 138 -30.22 -0.85 4.71
N GLN A 139 -31.13 -1.76 4.44
CA GLN A 139 -31.85 -1.80 3.16
C GLN A 139 -32.93 -0.73 3.14
N GLN A 140 -32.93 0.13 2.12
CA GLN A 140 -33.89 1.22 1.97
C GLN A 140 -34.27 1.43 0.50
N GLY A 141 -35.55 1.47 0.19
CA GLY A 141 -36.05 1.85 -1.15
C GLY A 141 -35.53 1.00 -2.31
N GLY A 142 -35.15 -0.26 -2.06
CA GLY A 142 -34.57 -1.14 -3.06
C GLY A 142 -33.04 -1.04 -3.23
N GLY A 143 -32.38 -0.16 -2.46
CA GLY A 143 -30.94 0.00 -2.33
C GLY A 143 -30.44 -0.18 -0.91
N TRP A 144 -29.24 0.31 -0.63
CA TRP A 144 -28.61 0.29 0.69
C TRP A 144 -28.23 1.69 1.15
N ALA A 145 -28.23 1.90 2.43
CA ALA A 145 -27.75 3.13 3.05
C ALA A 145 -26.77 2.79 4.19
N LEU A 146 -25.66 3.53 4.25
CA LEU A 146 -24.63 3.36 5.27
C LEU A 146 -24.74 4.41 6.36
N THR A 147 -24.52 3.97 7.61
CA THR A 147 -24.39 4.86 8.77
C THR A 147 -23.22 4.39 9.62
N GLY A 148 -22.27 5.30 9.89
CA GLY A 148 -21.06 4.99 10.66
C GLY A 148 -19.88 5.88 10.29
N ALA A 149 -18.66 5.40 10.52
CA ALA A 149 -17.46 6.15 10.22
C ALA A 149 -16.29 5.23 9.87
N LYS A 150 -15.43 5.71 8.97
CA LYS A 150 -14.14 5.11 8.62
C LYS A 150 -13.01 6.07 8.95
N ALA A 151 -11.89 5.54 9.38
CA ALA A 151 -10.74 6.32 9.79
C ALA A 151 -9.50 5.97 8.95
N VAL A 152 -8.66 6.97 8.71
CA VAL A 152 -7.38 6.83 8.01
C VAL A 152 -7.53 6.16 6.63
N VAL A 153 -8.57 6.58 5.90
CA VAL A 153 -8.78 6.11 4.51
C VAL A 153 -7.74 6.80 3.62
N VAL A 154 -6.68 6.07 3.27
CA VAL A 154 -5.62 6.61 2.41
C VAL A 154 -6.21 6.97 1.04
N HIS A 155 -5.96 8.20 0.59
CA HIS A 155 -6.53 8.80 -0.61
C HIS A 155 -8.07 8.88 -0.63
N GLY A 156 -8.72 8.82 0.52
CA GLY A 156 -10.19 8.89 0.60
C GLY A 156 -10.78 10.19 0.06
N ALA A 157 -10.04 11.31 0.13
CA ALA A 157 -10.45 12.59 -0.43
C ALA A 157 -10.14 12.74 -1.93
N GLN A 158 -9.13 12.02 -2.43
CA GLN A 158 -8.70 12.03 -3.84
C GLN A 158 -9.43 10.99 -4.69
N ALA A 159 -10.14 10.03 -4.05
CA ALA A 159 -10.91 9.01 -4.74
C ALA A 159 -12.25 9.56 -5.24
N ASP A 160 -12.73 9.03 -6.36
CA ASP A 160 -14.08 9.29 -6.88
C ASP A 160 -15.12 8.41 -6.20
N LYS A 161 -14.74 7.15 -5.90
CA LYS A 161 -15.59 6.18 -5.19
C LYS A 161 -14.80 5.46 -4.10
N LEU A 162 -15.53 4.98 -3.10
CA LEU A 162 -15.02 4.27 -1.94
C LEU A 162 -15.53 2.83 -1.94
N ILE A 163 -14.65 1.87 -1.62
CA ILE A 163 -15.03 0.49 -1.31
C ILE A 163 -15.11 0.38 0.22
N VAL A 164 -16.32 0.32 0.73
CA VAL A 164 -16.60 0.45 2.17
C VAL A 164 -17.02 -0.89 2.76
N SER A 165 -16.38 -1.33 3.85
CA SER A 165 -16.87 -2.45 4.65
C SER A 165 -17.96 -1.98 5.62
N ALA A 166 -19.07 -2.69 5.70
CA ALA A 166 -20.14 -2.40 6.66
C ALA A 166 -20.85 -3.68 7.08
N ARG A 167 -21.59 -3.61 8.18
CA ARG A 167 -22.37 -4.74 8.69
C ARG A 167 -23.79 -4.74 8.16
N THR A 168 -24.19 -5.87 7.60
CA THR A 168 -25.58 -6.22 7.29
C THR A 168 -26.19 -7.15 8.34
N GLY A 169 -25.36 -7.68 9.26
CA GLY A 169 -25.76 -8.56 10.38
C GLY A 169 -24.60 -8.85 11.31
N GLY A 170 -24.88 -9.65 12.37
CA GLY A 170 -23.88 -10.06 13.35
C GLY A 170 -23.42 -8.96 14.31
N GLU A 171 -22.52 -9.34 15.22
CA GLU A 171 -21.92 -8.44 16.21
C GLU A 171 -20.65 -7.75 15.63
N ALA A 172 -20.19 -6.69 16.30
CA ALA A 172 -19.10 -5.82 15.81
C ALA A 172 -17.80 -6.57 15.50
N ARG A 173 -17.53 -7.68 16.16
CA ARG A 173 -16.29 -8.46 16.01
C ARG A 173 -16.47 -9.81 15.28
N ASP A 174 -17.66 -10.06 14.73
CA ASP A 174 -17.88 -11.27 13.94
C ASP A 174 -17.27 -11.11 12.54
N THR A 175 -16.73 -12.16 11.97
CA THR A 175 -16.33 -12.19 10.55
C THR A 175 -17.54 -12.40 9.64
N ALA A 176 -18.56 -13.12 10.10
CA ALA A 176 -19.86 -13.22 9.44
C ALA A 176 -20.66 -11.91 9.55
N GLY A 177 -21.51 -11.62 8.57
CA GLY A 177 -22.33 -10.41 8.53
C GLY A 177 -21.61 -9.16 8.01
N LEU A 178 -20.34 -9.27 7.59
CA LEU A 178 -19.62 -8.22 6.88
C LEU A 178 -19.99 -8.21 5.40
N SER A 179 -20.17 -7.02 4.86
CA SER A 179 -20.48 -6.76 3.45
C SER A 179 -19.60 -5.66 2.90
N LEU A 180 -19.42 -5.63 1.59
CA LEU A 180 -18.73 -4.55 0.88
C LEU A 180 -19.74 -3.72 0.08
N PHE A 181 -19.47 -2.44 -0.02
CA PHE A 181 -20.29 -1.47 -0.73
C PHE A 181 -19.43 -0.54 -1.57
N VAL A 182 -19.95 -0.17 -2.73
CA VAL A 182 -19.44 0.96 -3.52
C VAL A 182 -20.24 2.20 -3.11
N VAL A 183 -19.54 3.28 -2.77
CA VAL A 183 -20.13 4.55 -2.36
C VAL A 183 -19.45 5.67 -3.16
N ASP A 184 -20.24 6.55 -3.77
CA ASP A 184 -19.69 7.77 -4.38
C ASP A 184 -19.19 8.71 -3.27
N ARG A 185 -17.95 9.18 -3.38
CA ARG A 185 -17.35 10.03 -2.34
C ARG A 185 -18.17 11.31 -2.06
N ASP A 186 -18.80 11.85 -3.10
CA ASP A 186 -19.60 13.09 -3.02
C ASP A 186 -21.10 12.82 -2.83
N ALA A 187 -21.50 11.57 -2.50
CA ALA A 187 -22.89 11.23 -2.28
C ALA A 187 -23.48 11.97 -1.07
N ALA A 188 -24.79 12.19 -1.09
CA ALA A 188 -25.49 12.76 0.05
C ALA A 188 -25.25 11.91 1.30
N GLY A 189 -24.99 12.56 2.45
CA GLY A 189 -24.71 11.88 3.71
C GLY A 189 -23.25 11.40 3.86
N VAL A 190 -22.38 11.61 2.89
CA VAL A 190 -20.94 11.39 3.01
C VAL A 190 -20.25 12.68 3.43
N THR A 191 -19.45 12.63 4.50
CA THR A 191 -18.62 13.75 4.94
C THR A 191 -17.18 13.28 4.99
N VAL A 192 -16.29 13.95 4.27
CA VAL A 192 -14.87 13.63 4.15
C VAL A 192 -14.07 14.71 4.87
N LYS A 193 -13.23 14.30 5.82
CA LYS A 193 -12.25 15.18 6.48
C LYS A 193 -10.86 14.75 6.06
N ASP A 194 -10.31 15.45 5.07
CA ASP A 194 -8.97 15.23 4.55
C ASP A 194 -7.88 15.77 5.49
N TYR A 195 -6.73 15.07 5.51
CA TYR A 195 -5.51 15.51 6.18
C TYR A 195 -4.29 14.84 5.58
N ARG A 196 -3.15 15.53 5.69
CA ARG A 196 -1.86 15.00 5.25
C ARG A 196 -1.18 14.22 6.38
N THR A 197 -0.69 13.03 6.08
CA THR A 197 0.09 12.20 7.00
C THR A 197 1.56 12.62 7.02
N ILE A 198 2.36 12.08 7.96
CA ILE A 198 3.76 12.47 8.16
C ILE A 198 4.64 12.17 6.93
N ASP A 199 4.28 11.17 6.13
CA ASP A 199 4.96 10.78 4.89
C ASP A 199 4.47 11.54 3.66
N ASN A 200 3.59 12.51 3.88
CA ASN A 200 2.98 13.37 2.87
C ASN A 200 1.93 12.72 1.97
N LEU A 201 1.47 11.51 2.26
CA LEU A 201 0.24 11.02 1.65
C LEU A 201 -0.96 11.76 2.25
N HIS A 202 -2.08 11.75 1.54
CA HIS A 202 -3.36 12.18 2.06
C HIS A 202 -4.15 10.97 2.60
N ALA A 203 -4.81 11.19 3.73
CA ALA A 203 -5.78 10.27 4.30
C ALA A 203 -7.01 11.06 4.76
N ALA A 204 -8.13 10.37 4.90
CA ALA A 204 -9.37 11.00 5.34
C ALA A 204 -10.07 10.19 6.42
N ASP A 205 -10.70 10.90 7.36
CA ASP A 205 -11.76 10.35 8.18
C ASP A 205 -13.09 10.60 7.48
N ILE A 206 -13.86 9.53 7.27
CA ILE A 206 -15.10 9.57 6.49
C ILE A 206 -16.28 9.17 7.38
N ARG A 207 -17.30 10.02 7.40
CA ARG A 207 -18.55 9.75 8.09
C ARG A 207 -19.68 9.52 7.09
N PHE A 208 -20.48 8.50 7.37
CA PHE A 208 -21.70 8.17 6.64
C PHE A 208 -22.92 8.46 7.53
N ASP A 209 -23.86 9.23 7.01
CA ASP A 209 -25.14 9.52 7.63
C ASP A 209 -26.24 9.17 6.64
N ASN A 210 -26.70 7.92 6.69
CA ASN A 210 -27.67 7.38 5.75
C ASN A 210 -27.24 7.54 4.27
N ALA A 211 -25.94 7.38 4.00
CA ALA A 211 -25.36 7.57 2.68
C ALA A 211 -25.76 6.43 1.73
N PRO A 212 -26.22 6.73 0.49
CA PRO A 212 -26.60 5.72 -0.48
C PRO A 212 -25.38 4.88 -0.89
N ALA A 213 -25.60 3.56 -1.03
CA ALA A 213 -24.55 2.62 -1.33
C ALA A 213 -25.04 1.49 -2.23
N THR A 214 -24.16 0.98 -3.08
CA THR A 214 -24.40 -0.20 -3.91
C THR A 214 -23.69 -1.39 -3.30
N LEU A 215 -24.43 -2.47 -3.02
CA LEU A 215 -23.84 -3.71 -2.52
C LEU A 215 -22.85 -4.29 -3.54
N LEU A 216 -21.69 -4.68 -3.04
CA LEU A 216 -20.65 -5.35 -3.81
C LEU A 216 -20.58 -6.82 -3.37
N GLY A 217 -20.83 -7.74 -4.28
CA GLY A 217 -20.90 -9.17 -3.98
C GLY A 217 -22.15 -9.58 -3.19
N LYS A 218 -22.00 -10.44 -2.19
CA LYS A 218 -23.08 -10.98 -1.37
C LYS A 218 -23.10 -10.37 0.02
N ALA A 219 -24.30 -10.04 0.50
CA ALA A 219 -24.48 -9.49 1.83
C ALA A 219 -24.08 -10.50 2.91
N GLY A 220 -23.25 -10.07 3.85
CA GLY A 220 -22.80 -10.86 5.00
C GLY A 220 -21.62 -11.80 4.74
N GLU A 221 -21.08 -11.87 3.51
CA GLU A 221 -20.05 -12.85 3.10
C GLU A 221 -18.72 -12.19 2.65
N ALA A 222 -18.43 -10.95 3.04
CA ALA A 222 -17.30 -10.19 2.50
C ALA A 222 -15.95 -10.46 3.21
N TRP A 223 -15.91 -11.20 4.31
CA TRP A 223 -14.68 -11.32 5.12
C TRP A 223 -13.47 -11.84 4.34
N GLU A 224 -13.63 -12.91 3.56
CA GLU A 224 -12.52 -13.50 2.80
C GLU A 224 -12.00 -12.53 1.73
N THR A 225 -12.87 -11.71 1.14
CA THR A 225 -12.48 -10.65 0.21
C THR A 225 -11.68 -9.57 0.93
N ILE A 226 -12.15 -9.10 2.09
CA ILE A 226 -11.46 -8.08 2.89
C ILE A 226 -10.07 -8.56 3.30
N ASP A 227 -9.95 -9.80 3.79
CA ASP A 227 -8.69 -10.42 4.20
C ASP A 227 -7.71 -10.57 3.01
N ALA A 228 -8.21 -11.01 1.85
CA ALA A 228 -7.39 -11.14 0.65
C ALA A 228 -6.88 -9.78 0.12
N VAL A 229 -7.73 -8.76 0.12
CA VAL A 229 -7.36 -7.39 -0.27
C VAL A 229 -6.32 -6.80 0.70
N ALA A 230 -6.50 -7.02 2.00
CA ALA A 230 -5.52 -6.58 3.01
C ALA A 230 -4.17 -7.29 2.85
N ASP A 231 -4.18 -8.59 2.56
CA ASP A 231 -2.96 -9.36 2.28
C ASP A 231 -2.24 -8.85 1.02
N LEU A 232 -2.97 -8.55 -0.08
CA LEU A 232 -2.38 -7.92 -1.26
C LEU A 232 -1.79 -6.54 -0.91
N GLY A 233 -2.50 -5.76 -0.12
CA GLY A 233 -2.01 -4.48 0.39
C GLY A 233 -0.69 -4.61 1.15
N CYS A 234 -0.55 -5.64 1.98
CA CYS A 234 0.70 -5.93 2.68
C CYS A 234 1.84 -6.29 1.71
N VAL A 235 1.58 -7.10 0.67
CA VAL A 235 2.58 -7.43 -0.37
C VAL A 235 3.03 -6.17 -1.11
N MET A 236 2.08 -5.33 -1.53
CA MET A 236 2.38 -4.06 -2.22
C MET A 236 3.18 -3.10 -1.34
N LEU A 237 2.83 -2.96 -0.05
CA LEU A 237 3.59 -2.14 0.91
C LEU A 237 5.00 -2.68 1.14
N CYS A 238 5.17 -4.00 1.21
CA CYS A 238 6.49 -4.63 1.31
C CYS A 238 7.33 -4.36 0.07
N ALA A 239 6.74 -4.44 -1.13
CA ALA A 239 7.42 -4.13 -2.38
C ALA A 239 7.84 -2.66 -2.47
N GLU A 240 6.95 -1.74 -2.11
CA GLU A 240 7.25 -0.31 -2.00
C GLU A 240 8.42 -0.06 -1.03
N ALA A 241 8.38 -0.70 0.14
CA ALA A 241 9.45 -0.57 1.13
C ALA A 241 10.80 -1.07 0.62
N VAL A 242 10.84 -2.16 -0.16
CA VAL A 242 12.08 -2.65 -0.79
C VAL A 242 12.65 -1.60 -1.74
N GLY A 243 11.84 -1.01 -2.60
CA GLY A 243 12.27 0.08 -3.50
C GLY A 243 12.78 1.31 -2.75
N LEU A 244 12.11 1.70 -1.67
CA LEU A 244 12.55 2.79 -0.79
C LEU A 244 13.87 2.49 -0.07
N ILE A 245 14.03 1.28 0.46
CA ILE A 245 15.24 0.84 1.15
C ILE A 245 16.44 0.85 0.19
N ASP A 246 16.26 0.37 -1.03
CA ASP A 246 17.32 0.39 -2.05
C ASP A 246 17.76 1.82 -2.39
N ALA A 247 16.79 2.70 -2.65
CA ALA A 247 17.06 4.10 -2.94
C ALA A 247 17.75 4.80 -1.75
N LEU A 248 17.30 4.51 -0.53
CA LEU A 248 17.86 5.08 0.68
C LEU A 248 19.28 4.58 0.96
N ASN A 249 19.56 3.29 0.72
CA ASN A 249 20.91 2.72 0.81
C ASN A 249 21.86 3.37 -0.20
N ALA A 250 21.42 3.52 -1.44
CA ALA A 250 22.20 4.19 -2.49
C ALA A 250 22.51 5.65 -2.13
N ALA A 251 21.50 6.42 -1.73
CA ALA A 251 21.65 7.81 -1.31
C ALA A 251 22.58 7.96 -0.09
N THR A 252 22.49 7.04 0.88
CA THR A 252 23.34 7.03 2.07
C THR A 252 24.79 6.74 1.71
N LEU A 253 25.04 5.77 0.82
CA LEU A 253 26.38 5.44 0.35
C LEU A 253 27.01 6.62 -0.39
N ASP A 254 26.27 7.29 -1.27
CA ASP A 254 26.76 8.45 -2.03
C ASP A 254 27.02 9.65 -1.10
N TYR A 255 26.13 9.91 -0.15
CA TYR A 255 26.34 10.94 0.85
C TYR A 255 27.62 10.69 1.66
N THR A 256 27.85 9.49 2.16
CA THR A 256 29.02 9.15 2.96
C THR A 256 30.33 9.21 2.15
N LYS A 257 30.30 8.96 0.84
CA LYS A 257 31.44 9.12 -0.07
C LYS A 257 31.80 10.59 -0.35
N THR A 258 30.81 11.48 -0.32
CA THR A 258 31.00 12.91 -0.62
C THR A 258 31.24 13.76 0.61
N ARG A 259 30.61 13.41 1.74
CA ARG A 259 30.73 14.16 3.01
C ARG A 259 32.13 13.98 3.61
N GLN A 260 32.82 15.07 3.86
CA GLN A 260 34.16 15.05 4.45
C GLN A 260 34.11 15.50 5.92
N GLN A 261 34.83 14.78 6.76
CA GLN A 261 35.16 15.13 8.13
C GLN A 261 36.58 14.57 8.46
N PHE A 262 37.32 15.24 9.35
CA PHE A 262 38.68 14.86 9.69
C PHE A 262 39.64 14.75 8.47
N GLY A 263 39.38 15.55 7.42
CA GLY A 263 40.18 15.59 6.22
C GLY A 263 39.96 14.46 5.21
N VAL A 264 38.95 13.58 5.43
CA VAL A 264 38.64 12.45 4.54
C VAL A 264 37.11 12.27 4.38
N PRO A 265 36.66 11.61 3.29
CA PRO A 265 35.27 11.16 3.21
C PRO A 265 34.89 10.26 4.37
N ILE A 266 33.69 10.45 4.94
CA ILE A 266 33.29 9.68 6.13
C ILE A 266 33.09 8.18 5.84
N ALA A 267 32.87 7.78 4.57
CA ALA A 267 32.84 6.39 4.14
C ALA A 267 34.13 5.62 4.43
N ARG A 268 35.26 6.29 4.75
CA ARG A 268 36.51 5.62 5.10
C ARG A 268 36.55 5.04 6.51
N PHE A 269 35.62 5.44 7.37
CA PHE A 269 35.59 4.95 8.76
C PHE A 269 34.89 3.59 8.83
N GLN A 270 35.59 2.55 9.30
CA GLN A 270 35.06 1.18 9.39
C GLN A 270 33.76 1.10 10.18
N ALA A 271 33.61 1.89 11.25
CA ALA A 271 32.38 1.95 12.03
C ALA A 271 31.14 2.29 11.18
N LEU A 272 31.28 3.16 10.16
CA LEU A 272 30.19 3.50 9.25
C LEU A 272 30.02 2.44 8.14
N GLN A 273 31.13 1.82 7.70
CA GLN A 273 31.09 0.72 6.73
C GLN A 273 30.30 -0.47 7.27
N HIS A 274 30.53 -0.86 8.53
CA HIS A 274 29.77 -1.95 9.16
C HIS A 274 28.29 -1.65 9.23
N ARG A 275 27.89 -0.44 9.61
CA ARG A 275 26.48 -0.02 9.62
C ARG A 275 25.85 -0.10 8.22
N MET A 276 26.54 0.36 7.18
CA MET A 276 26.04 0.25 5.79
C MET A 276 25.94 -1.20 5.31
N VAL A 277 26.82 -2.09 5.76
CA VAL A 277 26.71 -3.53 5.48
C VAL A 277 25.48 -4.12 6.17
N ASP A 278 25.20 -3.75 7.41
CA ASP A 278 24.00 -4.18 8.12
C ASP A 278 22.72 -3.69 7.40
N MET A 279 22.70 -2.44 6.94
CA MET A 279 21.60 -1.90 6.12
C MET A 279 21.41 -2.71 4.83
N PHE A 280 22.48 -3.12 4.16
CA PHE A 280 22.42 -3.98 2.98
C PHE A 280 21.85 -5.37 3.30
N ILE A 281 22.27 -6.00 4.40
CA ILE A 281 21.74 -7.29 4.85
C ILE A 281 20.24 -7.20 5.12
N HIS A 282 19.77 -6.12 5.77
CA HIS A 282 18.35 -5.86 5.99
C HIS A 282 17.58 -5.73 4.66
N ALA A 283 18.15 -5.05 3.66
CA ALA A 283 17.54 -4.90 2.34
C ALA A 283 17.36 -6.26 1.64
N GLU A 284 18.41 -7.09 1.60
CA GLU A 284 18.37 -8.40 0.92
C GLU A 284 17.38 -9.37 1.59
N GLN A 285 17.30 -9.36 2.91
CA GLN A 285 16.32 -10.17 3.64
C GLN A 285 14.89 -9.68 3.39
N ALA A 286 14.65 -8.37 3.38
CA ALA A 286 13.35 -7.77 3.06
C ALA A 286 12.91 -8.12 1.64
N ARG A 287 13.82 -8.00 0.67
CA ARG A 287 13.59 -8.37 -0.73
C ARG A 287 13.19 -9.83 -0.87
N SER A 288 13.99 -10.75 -0.32
CA SER A 288 13.79 -12.18 -0.45
C SER A 288 12.43 -12.63 0.10
N ILE A 289 12.04 -12.15 1.28
CA ILE A 289 10.76 -12.53 1.88
C ILE A 289 9.56 -11.87 1.17
N THR A 290 9.73 -10.67 0.61
CA THR A 290 8.69 -10.01 -0.19
C THR A 290 8.43 -10.78 -1.48
N TYR A 291 9.47 -11.23 -2.17
CA TYR A 291 9.35 -12.04 -3.37
C TYR A 291 8.67 -13.38 -3.09
N LEU A 292 9.04 -14.02 -1.97
CA LEU A 292 8.38 -15.24 -1.54
C LEU A 292 6.88 -15.04 -1.30
N ALA A 293 6.49 -13.96 -0.63
CA ALA A 293 5.09 -13.66 -0.37
C ALA A 293 4.29 -13.39 -1.65
N ALA A 294 4.87 -12.62 -2.58
CA ALA A 294 4.23 -12.34 -3.87
C ALA A 294 4.12 -13.60 -4.75
N ALA A 295 5.16 -14.44 -4.80
CA ALA A 295 5.17 -15.66 -5.61
C ALA A 295 4.10 -16.68 -5.17
N HIS A 296 3.76 -16.71 -3.88
CA HIS A 296 2.76 -17.63 -3.32
C HIS A 296 1.38 -17.00 -3.11
N PHE A 297 1.17 -15.77 -3.58
CA PHE A 297 -0.07 -15.05 -3.31
C PHE A 297 -1.29 -15.70 -3.98
N GLU A 298 -1.14 -16.19 -5.21
CA GLU A 298 -2.21 -16.78 -6.02
C GLU A 298 -2.24 -18.32 -6.00
N ASP A 299 -1.49 -18.99 -5.13
CA ASP A 299 -1.42 -20.47 -5.09
C ASP A 299 -2.72 -21.15 -4.61
N GLY A 300 -3.72 -20.39 -4.19
CA GLY A 300 -5.01 -20.89 -3.74
C GLY A 300 -5.03 -21.41 -2.28
N ASP A 301 -3.88 -21.51 -1.62
CA ASP A 301 -3.77 -21.86 -0.21
C ASP A 301 -3.84 -20.60 0.67
N VAL A 302 -5.00 -20.35 1.27
CA VAL A 302 -5.26 -19.19 2.13
C VAL A 302 -4.36 -19.17 3.37
N GLU A 303 -4.07 -20.32 3.98
CA GLU A 303 -3.16 -20.39 5.14
C GLU A 303 -1.72 -20.05 4.74
N ALA A 304 -1.24 -20.61 3.63
CA ALA A 304 0.09 -20.29 3.10
C ALA A 304 0.21 -18.80 2.76
N ARG A 305 -0.79 -18.22 2.08
CA ARG A 305 -0.85 -16.79 1.81
C ARG A 305 -0.72 -15.98 3.10
N ARG A 306 -1.57 -16.20 4.09
CA ARG A 306 -1.55 -15.52 5.38
C ARG A 306 -0.20 -15.65 6.09
N ARG A 307 0.44 -16.80 5.99
CA ARG A 307 1.76 -17.10 6.60
C ARG A 307 2.86 -16.29 5.91
N TYR A 308 2.99 -16.36 4.60
CA TYR A 308 4.03 -15.67 3.85
C TYR A 308 3.87 -14.15 3.94
N VAL A 309 2.64 -13.64 3.82
CA VAL A 309 2.36 -12.21 3.94
C VAL A 309 2.71 -11.70 5.33
N SER A 310 2.33 -12.42 6.40
CA SER A 310 2.64 -11.99 7.76
C SER A 310 4.15 -12.04 8.05
N ALA A 311 4.86 -13.07 7.56
CA ALA A 311 6.32 -13.15 7.67
C ALA A 311 7.01 -11.99 6.93
N ALA A 312 6.55 -11.68 5.70
CA ALA A 312 7.09 -10.59 4.92
C ALA A 312 6.86 -9.24 5.60
N LYS A 313 5.62 -8.94 6.02
CA LYS A 313 5.29 -7.66 6.65
C LYS A 313 6.03 -7.46 7.97
N ALA A 314 6.20 -8.51 8.79
CA ALA A 314 6.99 -8.44 10.02
C ALA A 314 8.47 -8.15 9.72
N ARG A 315 9.09 -8.90 8.78
CA ARG A 315 10.52 -8.74 8.45
C ARG A 315 10.81 -7.41 7.75
N VAL A 316 9.95 -7.01 6.82
CA VAL A 316 10.07 -5.72 6.11
C VAL A 316 9.85 -4.56 7.06
N GLY A 317 8.91 -4.67 8.02
CA GLY A 317 8.70 -3.64 9.04
C GLY A 317 9.93 -3.41 9.92
N GLN A 318 10.64 -4.48 10.30
CA GLN A 318 11.93 -4.40 11.00
C GLN A 318 12.99 -3.71 10.13
N ALA A 319 13.16 -4.18 8.88
CA ALA A 319 14.12 -3.60 7.95
C ALA A 319 13.86 -2.11 7.67
N ALA A 320 12.60 -1.73 7.47
CA ALA A 320 12.18 -0.35 7.25
C ALA A 320 12.58 0.57 8.40
N ARG A 321 12.38 0.10 9.65
CA ARG A 321 12.80 0.84 10.85
C ARG A 321 14.32 0.96 10.94
N ASP A 322 15.02 -0.18 10.83
CA ASP A 322 16.45 -0.23 11.08
C ASP A 322 17.22 0.54 9.99
N VAL A 323 16.93 0.30 8.70
CA VAL A 323 17.54 1.03 7.58
C VAL A 323 17.18 2.51 7.61
N GLY A 324 15.91 2.83 7.88
CA GLY A 324 15.47 4.23 7.96
C GLY A 324 16.20 5.03 9.04
N GLN A 325 16.32 4.47 10.25
CA GLN A 325 17.03 5.11 11.37
C GLN A 325 18.53 5.22 11.13
N GLU A 326 19.15 4.17 10.59
CA GLU A 326 20.58 4.16 10.24
C GLU A 326 20.91 5.20 9.16
N ALA A 327 20.08 5.30 8.12
CA ALA A 327 20.25 6.31 7.09
C ALA A 327 20.18 7.73 7.64
N VAL A 328 19.19 8.04 8.48
CA VAL A 328 19.09 9.34 9.15
C VAL A 328 20.34 9.63 9.99
N GLN A 329 20.82 8.64 10.75
CA GLN A 329 22.02 8.78 11.56
C GLN A 329 23.27 9.05 10.72
N LEU A 330 23.43 8.34 9.59
CA LEU A 330 24.60 8.48 8.69
C LEU A 330 24.59 9.81 7.92
N HIS A 331 23.41 10.39 7.68
CA HIS A 331 23.30 11.74 7.11
C HIS A 331 23.47 12.85 8.17
N GLY A 332 23.42 12.51 9.46
CA GLY A 332 23.49 13.48 10.55
C GLY A 332 22.36 14.51 10.48
N GLY A 333 22.63 15.78 10.79
CA GLY A 333 21.61 16.83 10.78
C GLY A 333 20.85 16.98 9.47
N MET A 334 21.45 16.66 8.33
CA MET A 334 20.79 16.69 7.01
C MET A 334 19.73 15.59 6.87
N GLY A 335 19.90 14.46 7.57
CA GLY A 335 18.97 13.32 7.49
C GLY A 335 17.58 13.59 8.07
N VAL A 336 17.37 14.69 8.81
CA VAL A 336 16.08 15.09 9.39
C VAL A 336 15.47 16.30 8.70
N THR A 337 16.15 16.90 7.71
CA THR A 337 15.62 18.04 6.96
C THR A 337 14.72 17.56 5.81
N ASN A 338 13.79 18.41 5.38
CA ASN A 338 12.95 18.12 4.21
C ASN A 338 13.66 18.42 2.86
N GLU A 339 14.94 18.80 2.90
CA GLU A 339 15.71 19.14 1.70
C GLU A 339 16.23 17.91 0.97
N LEU A 340 16.43 16.80 1.70
CA LEU A 340 16.93 15.55 1.13
C LEU A 340 15.83 14.48 1.04
N PRO A 341 15.84 13.65 -0.03
CA PRO A 341 14.91 12.53 -0.17
C PRO A 341 14.95 11.56 1.01
N ALA A 342 16.12 11.38 1.64
CA ALA A 342 16.32 10.43 2.75
C ALA A 342 15.33 10.63 3.91
N ALA A 343 15.06 11.89 4.31
CA ALA A 343 14.07 12.18 5.36
C ALA A 343 12.64 11.79 4.95
N HIS A 344 12.28 11.98 3.69
CA HIS A 344 10.97 11.59 3.15
C HIS A 344 10.83 10.08 3.07
N MET A 345 11.87 9.38 2.62
CA MET A 345 11.93 7.91 2.57
C MET A 345 11.81 7.31 3.98
N PHE A 346 12.50 7.86 4.97
CA PHE A 346 12.39 7.43 6.36
C PHE A 346 10.96 7.58 6.90
N LYS A 347 10.30 8.71 6.63
CA LYS A 347 8.90 8.94 7.03
C LYS A 347 7.96 7.94 6.36
N ARG A 348 8.13 7.68 5.05
CA ARG A 348 7.31 6.70 4.33
C ARG A 348 7.52 5.29 4.85
N LEU A 349 8.76 4.85 5.07
CA LEU A 349 9.08 3.55 5.67
C LEU A 349 8.44 3.39 7.06
N THR A 350 8.41 4.47 7.86
CA THR A 350 7.73 4.48 9.17
C THR A 350 6.23 4.25 9.02
N MET A 351 5.58 4.91 8.06
CA MET A 351 4.15 4.73 7.80
C MET A 351 3.83 3.36 7.22
N ILE A 352 4.65 2.84 6.30
CA ILE A 352 4.52 1.47 5.78
C ILE A 352 4.54 0.44 6.92
N ASN A 353 5.43 0.62 7.91
CA ASN A 353 5.50 -0.30 9.04
C ASN A 353 4.18 -0.38 9.83
N THR A 354 3.42 0.71 9.92
CA THR A 354 2.17 0.77 10.70
C THR A 354 0.90 0.54 9.85
N THR A 355 1.00 0.61 8.53
CA THR A 355 -0.17 0.43 7.64
C THR A 355 -0.51 -1.06 7.49
N LEU A 356 -1.78 -1.44 7.64
CA LEU A 356 -2.30 -2.82 7.57
C LEU A 356 -1.63 -3.80 8.57
N GLY A 357 -1.15 -3.30 9.69
CA GLY A 357 -0.51 -4.09 10.75
C GLY A 357 0.97 -3.77 10.92
N ASP A 358 1.41 -3.65 12.16
CA ASP A 358 2.81 -3.48 12.54
C ASP A 358 3.53 -4.84 12.71
N VAL A 359 4.81 -4.79 13.06
CA VAL A 359 5.64 -6.00 13.27
C VAL A 359 4.99 -6.94 14.29
N ASP A 360 4.52 -6.41 15.41
CA ASP A 360 3.96 -7.23 16.50
C ASP A 360 2.64 -7.88 16.09
N HIS A 361 1.79 -7.15 15.38
CA HIS A 361 0.55 -7.68 14.81
C HIS A 361 0.81 -8.86 13.86
N HIS A 362 1.76 -8.70 12.93
CA HIS A 362 2.05 -9.74 11.95
C HIS A 362 2.80 -10.94 12.55
N LEU A 363 3.64 -10.74 13.57
CA LEU A 363 4.22 -11.84 14.33
C LEU A 363 3.14 -12.63 15.09
N ALA A 364 2.18 -11.94 15.74
CA ALA A 364 1.06 -12.57 16.41
C ALA A 364 0.15 -13.33 15.42
N ARG A 365 -0.16 -12.73 14.26
CA ARG A 365 -0.94 -13.38 13.18
C ARG A 365 -0.22 -14.63 12.67
N PHE A 366 1.08 -14.55 12.40
CA PHE A 366 1.90 -15.70 11.98
C PHE A 366 1.87 -16.83 13.02
N ALA A 367 2.07 -16.49 14.30
CA ALA A 367 2.09 -17.47 15.39
C ALA A 367 0.72 -18.13 15.65
N SER A 368 -0.39 -17.46 15.29
CA SER A 368 -1.75 -17.99 15.44
C SER A 368 -2.13 -19.02 14.36
N LEU A 369 -1.38 -19.13 13.26
CA LEU A 369 -1.69 -20.04 12.16
C LEU A 369 -1.42 -21.50 12.53
N PRO A 370 -2.22 -22.46 12.00
CA PRO A 370 -2.02 -23.89 12.22
C PRO A 370 -0.61 -24.32 11.85
N GLY A 371 0.08 -25.13 12.38
CA GLY A 371 1.44 -25.55 12.06
C GLY A 371 2.53 -24.93 12.93
N PHE A 372 2.36 -23.69 13.40
CA PHE A 372 3.25 -23.12 14.41
C PHE A 372 2.95 -23.69 15.80
N GLN A 373 1.67 -23.91 16.12
CA GLN A 373 1.22 -24.43 17.42
C GLN A 373 1.50 -25.93 17.64
N ARG A 374 1.90 -26.69 16.60
CA ARG A 374 2.21 -28.12 16.72
C ARG A 374 3.67 -28.43 17.15
N ALA A 375 4.50 -27.41 17.24
CA ALA A 375 5.91 -27.54 17.64
C ALA A 375 6.16 -27.24 19.13
N ALA A 376 5.13 -26.95 19.90
CA ALA A 376 5.13 -26.82 21.35
C ALA A 376 4.35 -28.00 21.96
#